data_b5e2bd3fc909f313f1c7b995abcbecf7
#
_entry.id   b5e2bd3fc909f313f1c7b995abcbecf7
#
_cell.length_a   1.000
_cell.length_b   1.000
_cell.length_c   1.000
_cell.angle_alpha   90.00
_cell.angle_beta   90.00
_cell.angle_gamma   90.00
#
_symmetry.space_group_name_H-M   'P 1'
#
loop_
_entity.id
_entity.type
_entity.pdbx_description
1 polymer ?
#
loop_
_entity_poly.entity_id
_entity_poly.type
_entity_poly.pdbx_seq_one_letter_code
_entity_poly.pdbx_strand_id
1 'polypeptide(L)'
;MIFAALLLATADAQPVTGFYVSNQMEIGAALELEADGKFQYQLDYGAVSESAEGNWSSDGSNVYLTATKMQGAYKVRNFSREPLKIEGDRLLLNRYDTVIRFEREELPVPANKNKHLEE
;
A
#
# COMPACT_ATOMS: atom_id res chain seq x y z
N MET A 1 -23.22 -28.12 -6.90
CA MET A 1 -23.76 -27.19 -7.69
C MET A 1 -23.41 -25.83 -7.28
N ILE A 2 -23.75 -25.45 -6.14
CA ILE A 2 -23.49 -24.13 -5.66
C ILE A 2 -22.06 -23.79 -5.54
N PHE A 3 -21.24 -24.76 -5.42
CA PHE A 3 -19.85 -24.54 -5.22
C PHE A 3 -19.18 -23.85 -6.37
N ALA A 4 -19.68 -24.10 -7.55
CA ALA A 4 -19.05 -23.50 -8.70
C ALA A 4 -19.12 -22.00 -8.65
N ALA A 5 -20.20 -21.49 -8.14
CA ALA A 5 -20.38 -20.07 -8.09
C ALA A 5 -19.37 -19.43 -7.16
N LEU A 6 -19.10 -20.10 -6.08
CA LEU A 6 -18.15 -19.57 -5.14
C LEU A 6 -16.76 -19.47 -5.73
N LEU A 7 -16.40 -20.48 -6.46
CA LEU A 7 -15.11 -20.49 -7.06
C LEU A 7 -14.94 -19.36 -8.05
N LEU A 8 -15.98 -19.08 -8.78
CA LEU A 8 -15.90 -18.01 -9.74
C LEU A 8 -15.69 -16.68 -9.07
N ALA A 9 -16.39 -16.45 -8.01
CA ALA A 9 -16.26 -15.20 -7.31
C ALA A 9 -14.83 -15.02 -6.82
N THR A 10 -14.24 -16.09 -6.34
CA THR A 10 -12.90 -16.02 -5.82
C THR A 10 -11.90 -15.76 -6.92
N ALA A 11 -12.13 -16.38 -8.05
CA ALA A 11 -11.18 -16.25 -9.14
C ALA A 11 -11.08 -14.84 -9.66
N ASP A 12 -12.13 -14.06 -9.50
CA ASP A 12 -12.12 -12.72 -10.01
C ASP A 12 -11.48 -11.72 -9.06
N ALA A 13 -11.22 -12.13 -7.85
CA ALA A 13 -10.68 -11.21 -6.87
C ALA A 13 -9.26 -10.82 -7.23
N GLN A 14 -9.00 -9.54 -7.28
CA GLN A 14 -7.67 -9.03 -7.51
C GLN A 14 -6.95 -8.94 -6.20
N PRO A 15 -5.75 -9.49 -6.10
CA PRO A 15 -5.01 -9.35 -4.85
C PRO A 15 -4.61 -7.92 -4.63
N VAL A 16 -4.61 -7.49 -3.39
CA VAL A 16 -4.18 -6.14 -3.08
C VAL A 16 -2.70 -6.08 -2.78
N THR A 17 -2.03 -7.23 -2.77
CA THR A 17 -0.58 -7.20 -2.59
C THR A 17 0.06 -6.43 -3.72
N GLY A 18 1.18 -5.81 -3.44
CA GLY A 18 1.89 -5.10 -4.47
C GLY A 18 2.51 -3.83 -3.95
N PHE A 19 3.02 -3.06 -4.87
CA PHE A 19 3.73 -1.84 -4.57
C PHE A 19 2.91 -0.65 -5.06
N TYR A 20 2.74 0.33 -4.19
CA TYR A 20 1.91 1.50 -4.49
C TYR A 20 2.71 2.75 -4.23
N VAL A 21 2.47 3.79 -5.02
CA VAL A 21 3.15 5.06 -4.81
C VAL A 21 2.15 6.19 -4.89
N SER A 22 2.46 7.28 -4.25
CA SER A 22 1.68 8.50 -4.33
C SER A 22 2.61 9.63 -4.70
N ASN A 23 2.21 10.38 -5.72
CA ASN A 23 2.96 11.53 -6.19
C ASN A 23 2.00 12.69 -6.30
N GLN A 24 1.79 13.36 -5.21
CA GLN A 24 0.90 14.52 -5.19
C GLN A 24 1.74 15.74 -4.87
N MET A 25 1.15 16.91 -5.04
CA MET A 25 1.87 18.12 -4.73
C MET A 25 2.37 18.06 -3.29
N GLU A 26 3.68 18.19 -3.11
CA GLU A 26 4.32 18.19 -1.81
C GLU A 26 4.27 16.86 -1.06
N ILE A 27 3.69 15.83 -1.66
CA ILE A 27 3.60 14.53 -1.01
C ILE A 27 4.23 13.47 -1.90
N GLY A 28 5.16 12.72 -1.32
CA GLY A 28 5.69 11.53 -1.96
C GLY A 28 5.54 10.39 -0.97
N ALA A 29 4.95 9.30 -1.41
CA ALA A 29 4.72 8.20 -0.49
C ALA A 29 4.83 6.88 -1.21
N ALA A 30 5.14 5.84 -0.45
CA ALA A 30 5.24 4.49 -0.99
C ALA A 30 4.68 3.51 0.02
N LEU A 31 4.05 2.49 -0.46
CA LEU A 31 3.46 1.46 0.38
C LEU A 31 3.61 0.13 -0.33
N GLU A 32 4.15 -0.83 0.38
CA GLU A 32 4.25 -2.18 -0.16
C GLU A 32 3.44 -3.11 0.72
N LEU A 33 2.55 -3.88 0.12
CA LEU A 33 1.77 -4.90 0.81
C LEU A 33 2.28 -6.25 0.35
N GLU A 34 2.96 -6.94 1.27
CA GLU A 34 3.62 -8.19 0.93
C GLU A 34 2.67 -9.36 1.13
N ALA A 35 2.90 -10.40 0.37
CA ALA A 35 2.01 -11.55 0.39
C ALA A 35 1.97 -12.24 1.75
N ASP A 36 3.01 -12.10 2.54
CA ASP A 36 3.05 -12.73 3.85
C ASP A 36 2.32 -11.93 4.92
N GLY A 37 1.64 -10.87 4.54
CA GLY A 37 0.87 -10.08 5.49
C GLY A 37 1.62 -8.93 6.12
N LYS A 38 2.81 -8.62 5.64
CA LYS A 38 3.59 -7.52 6.17
C LYS A 38 3.53 -6.33 5.25
N PHE A 39 3.79 -5.16 5.79
CA PHE A 39 3.81 -3.96 4.96
C PHE A 39 5.00 -3.09 5.28
N GLN A 40 5.36 -2.24 4.30
CA GLN A 40 6.37 -1.21 4.45
C GLN A 40 5.74 0.07 3.93
N TYR A 41 5.94 1.15 4.65
CA TYR A 41 5.31 2.43 4.34
C TYR A 41 6.30 3.56 4.56
N GLN A 42 6.26 4.55 3.68
CA GLN A 42 7.04 5.75 3.85
C GLN A 42 6.29 6.93 3.26
N LEU A 43 6.39 8.07 3.89
CA LEU A 43 5.75 9.28 3.41
C LEU A 43 6.64 10.48 3.68
N ASP A 44 6.73 11.34 2.67
CA ASP A 44 7.38 12.63 2.81
C ASP A 44 6.36 13.69 2.42
N TYR A 45 6.14 14.65 3.28
CA TYR A 45 5.15 15.68 3.05
C TYR A 45 5.76 16.99 3.57
N GLY A 46 6.31 17.78 2.66
CA GLY A 46 7.02 18.98 3.06
C GLY A 46 8.18 18.61 3.95
N ALA A 47 8.20 19.15 5.15
CA ALA A 47 9.26 18.87 6.10
C ALA A 47 9.00 17.62 6.92
N VAL A 48 7.84 16.99 6.74
CA VAL A 48 7.48 15.81 7.51
C VAL A 48 7.95 14.57 6.80
N SER A 49 8.53 13.65 7.55
CA SER A 49 8.96 12.37 6.98
C SER A 49 8.59 11.31 7.99
N GLU A 50 7.89 10.29 7.55
CA GLU A 50 7.51 9.22 8.46
C GLU A 50 7.62 7.87 7.76
N SER A 51 7.78 6.82 8.55
CA SER A 51 7.86 5.47 8.02
C SER A 51 7.23 4.51 8.99
N ALA A 52 6.80 3.37 8.48
CA ALA A 52 6.17 2.36 9.31
C ALA A 52 6.33 0.99 8.69
N GLU A 53 6.28 -0.01 9.53
CA GLU A 53 6.24 -1.39 9.07
C GLU A 53 5.38 -2.17 10.04
N GLY A 54 4.83 -3.27 9.61
CA GLY A 54 3.96 -4.06 10.44
C GLY A 54 3.16 -5.04 9.63
N ASN A 55 1.89 -5.20 10.00
CA ASN A 55 1.04 -6.20 9.37
C ASN A 55 -0.16 -5.53 8.73
N TRP A 56 -0.65 -6.13 7.65
CA TRP A 56 -1.83 -5.63 6.98
C TRP A 56 -2.85 -6.73 6.83
N SER A 57 -4.11 -6.32 6.68
CA SER A 57 -5.19 -7.23 6.39
C SER A 57 -6.17 -6.48 5.50
N SER A 58 -7.13 -7.19 4.95
CA SER A 58 -8.10 -6.57 4.06
C SER A 58 -9.43 -7.28 4.20
N ASP A 59 -10.51 -6.52 4.10
CA ASP A 59 -11.84 -7.10 4.13
C ASP A 59 -12.54 -6.94 2.79
N GLY A 60 -11.79 -6.57 1.75
CA GLY A 60 -12.40 -6.39 0.45
C GLY A 60 -12.80 -4.96 0.16
N SER A 61 -13.05 -4.18 1.17
CA SER A 61 -13.40 -2.77 1.02
C SER A 61 -12.27 -1.88 1.47
N ASN A 62 -11.54 -2.32 2.45
CA ASN A 62 -10.43 -1.56 3.01
C ASN A 62 -9.24 -2.44 3.25
N VAL A 63 -8.06 -1.82 3.22
CA VAL A 63 -6.85 -2.43 3.73
C VAL A 63 -6.62 -1.79 5.09
N TYR A 64 -6.20 -2.58 6.07
CA TYR A 64 -5.93 -2.07 7.41
C TYR A 64 -4.48 -2.28 7.74
N LEU A 65 -3.82 -1.23 8.19
CA LEU A 65 -2.41 -1.29 8.54
C LEU A 65 -2.25 -1.18 10.05
N THR A 66 -1.52 -2.12 10.62
CA THR A 66 -1.20 -2.07 12.04
C THR A 66 0.31 -2.08 12.16
N ALA A 67 0.87 -0.97 12.57
CA ALA A 67 2.31 -0.82 12.64
C ALA A 67 2.87 -1.50 13.87
N THR A 68 3.94 -2.25 13.69
CA THR A 68 4.71 -2.75 14.81
C THR A 68 5.84 -1.78 15.10
N LYS A 69 6.15 -0.93 14.15
CA LYS A 69 7.18 0.08 14.32
C LYS A 69 6.81 1.27 13.46
N MET A 70 6.83 2.46 14.03
CA MET A 70 6.50 3.65 13.27
C MET A 70 7.31 4.81 13.79
N GLN A 71 7.85 5.63 12.88
CA GLN A 71 8.73 6.72 13.20
C GLN A 71 8.29 7.98 12.49
N GLY A 72 8.55 9.13 13.09
CA GLY A 72 8.33 10.39 12.43
C GLY A 72 6.89 10.85 12.33
N ALA A 73 5.97 10.21 13.03
CA ALA A 73 4.56 10.55 12.94
C ALA A 73 4.24 11.75 13.83
N TYR A 74 4.54 12.92 13.39
CA TYR A 74 4.32 14.15 14.13
C TYR A 74 2.85 14.41 14.36
N LYS A 75 2.42 14.48 15.59
CA LYS A 75 1.10 14.97 15.95
C LYS A 75 -0.05 14.24 15.26
N VAL A 76 0.22 13.07 14.74
CA VAL A 76 -0.83 12.22 14.19
C VAL A 76 -0.64 10.86 14.79
N ARG A 77 -1.71 10.09 14.76
CA ARG A 77 -1.66 8.80 15.41
C ARG A 77 -0.85 7.80 14.62
N ASN A 78 -0.33 6.83 15.31
CA ASN A 78 0.34 5.71 14.66
C ASN A 78 -0.72 4.85 13.98
N PHE A 79 -0.27 3.98 13.10
CA PHE A 79 -1.19 3.08 12.42
C PHE A 79 -1.63 1.99 13.39
N SER A 80 -2.87 2.09 13.81
CA SER A 80 -3.47 1.10 14.67
C SER A 80 -4.74 0.66 13.95
N ARG A 81 -4.61 -0.32 13.09
CA ARG A 81 -5.68 -0.77 12.21
C ARG A 81 -6.17 0.40 11.38
N GLU A 82 -5.24 1.09 10.78
CA GLU A 82 -5.53 2.27 9.98
C GLU A 82 -6.15 1.87 8.65
N PRO A 83 -7.34 2.36 8.31
CA PRO A 83 -8.00 1.94 7.08
C PRO A 83 -7.53 2.71 5.86
N LEU A 84 -7.34 2.02 4.77
CA LEU A 84 -7.13 2.62 3.47
C LEU A 84 -8.24 2.09 2.58
N LYS A 85 -9.01 2.98 1.99
CA LYS A 85 -10.12 2.56 1.17
C LYS A 85 -9.61 2.00 -0.16
N ILE A 86 -10.14 0.88 -0.57
CA ILE A 86 -9.79 0.28 -1.85
C ILE A 86 -10.69 0.90 -2.92
N GLU A 87 -10.08 1.47 -3.94
CA GLU A 87 -10.82 2.07 -5.02
C GLU A 87 -10.16 1.64 -6.32
N GLY A 88 -10.65 0.55 -6.89
CA GLY A 88 -10.02 -0.01 -8.08
C GLY A 88 -8.61 -0.45 -7.76
N ASP A 89 -7.65 0.08 -8.50
CA ASP A 89 -6.25 -0.27 -8.29
C ASP A 89 -5.54 0.68 -7.34
N ARG A 90 -6.29 1.53 -6.65
CA ARG A 90 -5.65 2.49 -5.77
C ARG A 90 -6.15 2.34 -4.35
N LEU A 91 -5.37 2.86 -3.43
CA LEU A 91 -5.71 2.84 -2.02
C LEU A 91 -5.71 4.28 -1.52
N LEU A 92 -6.71 4.64 -0.74
CA LEU A 92 -6.85 6.00 -0.25
C LEU A 92 -6.63 6.05 1.25
N LEU A 93 -5.70 6.88 1.67
CA LEU A 93 -5.38 7.05 3.08
C LEU A 93 -5.65 8.48 3.49
N ASN A 94 -6.44 8.66 4.55
CA ASN A 94 -6.67 10.00 5.09
C ASN A 94 -5.63 10.26 6.17
N ARG A 95 -4.81 11.28 5.94
CA ARG A 95 -3.75 11.59 6.87
C ARG A 95 -3.30 13.02 6.65
N TYR A 96 -3.01 13.72 7.73
CA TYR A 96 -2.61 15.13 7.66
C TYR A 96 -3.66 15.97 6.95
N ASP A 97 -4.93 15.68 7.24
CA ASP A 97 -6.06 16.43 6.67
C ASP A 97 -6.09 16.41 5.16
N THR A 98 -5.57 15.36 4.56
CA THR A 98 -5.61 15.24 3.13
C THR A 98 -5.83 13.77 2.78
N VAL A 99 -6.17 13.51 1.54
CA VAL A 99 -6.32 12.15 1.05
C VAL A 99 -5.09 11.81 0.24
N ILE A 100 -4.37 10.81 0.68
CA ILE A 100 -3.18 10.36 -0.03
C ILE A 100 -3.61 9.21 -0.92
N ARG A 101 -3.41 9.36 -2.21
CA ARG A 101 -3.84 8.36 -3.18
C ARG A 101 -2.65 7.54 -3.62
N PHE A 102 -2.66 6.29 -3.23
CA PHE A 102 -1.61 5.34 -3.59
C PHE A 102 -2.04 4.61 -4.85
N GLU A 103 -1.25 4.75 -5.89
CA GLU A 103 -1.54 4.10 -7.17
C GLU A 103 -0.65 2.87 -7.29
N ARG A 104 -1.23 1.77 -7.74
CA ARG A 104 -0.46 0.55 -7.91
C ARG A 104 0.58 0.77 -8.99
N GLU A 105 1.78 0.31 -8.73
CA GLU A 105 2.85 0.47 -9.67
C GLU A 105 3.51 -0.86 -9.91
N GLU A 106 3.86 -1.12 -11.15
CA GLU A 106 4.55 -2.35 -11.46
C GLU A 106 6.01 -2.17 -11.16
N LEU A 107 6.57 -3.16 -10.47
CA LEU A 107 7.98 -3.10 -10.16
C LEU A 107 8.77 -3.34 -11.42
N PRO A 108 9.96 -2.76 -11.49
CA PRO A 108 10.82 -2.97 -12.64
C PRO A 108 11.13 -4.44 -12.81
N VAL A 109 11.17 -4.87 -14.03
CA VAL A 109 11.47 -6.26 -14.31
C VAL A 109 12.95 -6.49 -14.06
N PRO A 110 13.30 -7.54 -13.32
CA PRO A 110 14.70 -7.80 -13.04
C PRO A 110 15.55 -7.88 -14.28
N ALA A 111 14.97 -8.31 -15.36
CA ALA A 111 15.73 -8.43 -16.59
C ALA A 111 16.27 -7.08 -17.05
N ASN A 112 15.58 -6.03 -16.71
CA ASN A 112 16.04 -4.71 -17.10
C ASN A 112 17.37 -4.40 -16.46
N LYS A 113 17.56 -4.87 -15.27
CA LYS A 113 18.81 -4.61 -14.60
C LYS A 113 19.94 -5.33 -15.28
N ASN A 114 19.66 -6.52 -15.71
CA ASN A 114 20.69 -7.28 -16.38
C ASN A 114 21.11 -6.62 -17.64
N LYS A 115 20.16 -6.14 -18.38
CA LYS A 115 20.44 -5.46 -19.59
C LYS A 115 21.30 -4.24 -19.32
N HIS A 116 20.98 -3.55 -18.29
CA HIS A 116 21.70 -2.39 -17.91
C HIS A 116 23.14 -2.73 -17.59
N LEU A 117 23.33 -3.84 -16.95
CA LEU A 117 24.67 -4.22 -16.55
C LEU A 117 25.57 -4.54 -17.70
N GLU A 118 25.00 -4.89 -18.79
CA GLU A 118 25.78 -5.24 -19.93
C GLU A 118 26.48 -4.07 -20.54
N GLU A 119 26.01 -2.89 -20.23
CA GLU A 119 26.67 -1.74 -20.72
C GLU A 119 28.00 -1.55 -20.04
#